data_661e2055bcf9551901f0a091076b7304
#
_entry.id   661e2055bcf9551901f0a091076b7304
#
_cell.length_a   1.000
_cell.length_b   1.000
_cell.length_c   1.000
_cell.angle_alpha   90.00
_cell.angle_beta   90.00
_cell.angle_gamma   90.00
#
_symmetry.space_group_name_H-M   'P 1'
#
loop_
_entity.id
_entity.type
_entity.pdbx_description
1 polymer ?
#
loop_
_entity_poly.entity_id
_entity_poly.type
_entity_poly.pdbx_seq_one_letter_code
_entity_poly.pdbx_strand_id
1 'polypeptide(L)' 'MIVAVDAMGGDNAPEAVVQGAAEIGREQGIGVTLVGDERIIGSLLSSHRGTNHIAVHHLSLIHI' A
#
# COMPACT_ATOMS: atom_id res chain seq x y z
N MET A 1 -6.52 -8.49 -12.14
CA MET A 1 -7.32 -7.67 -11.24
C MET A 1 -6.42 -6.73 -10.46
N ILE A 2 -6.80 -5.49 -10.36
CA ILE A 2 -6.07 -4.48 -9.58
C ILE A 2 -7.02 -3.90 -8.53
N VAL A 3 -6.57 -3.85 -7.30
CA VAL A 3 -7.37 -3.31 -6.19
C VAL A 3 -6.66 -2.09 -5.62
N ALA A 4 -7.39 -1.00 -5.45
CA ALA A 4 -6.88 0.20 -4.82
C ALA A 4 -7.27 0.21 -3.34
N VAL A 5 -6.30 0.49 -2.47
CA VAL A 5 -6.50 0.48 -1.03
C VAL A 5 -5.94 1.77 -0.43
N ASP A 6 -6.74 2.44 0.39
CA ASP A 6 -6.29 3.60 1.14
C ASP A 6 -5.44 3.12 2.32
N ALA A 7 -4.14 3.35 2.24
CA ALA A 7 -3.21 2.88 3.25
C ALA A 7 -3.19 3.77 4.50
N MET A 8 -3.75 4.96 4.41
CA MET A 8 -3.67 5.95 5.48
C MET A 8 -5.01 6.18 6.17
N GLY A 9 -6.07 5.55 5.67
CA GLY A 9 -7.40 5.75 6.22
C GLY A 9 -7.79 4.66 7.21
N GLY A 10 -8.86 4.92 7.96
CA GLY A 10 -9.45 3.94 8.86
C GLY A 10 -8.69 3.78 10.17
N ASP A 11 -9.02 2.72 10.87
CA ASP A 11 -8.49 2.44 12.21
C ASP A 11 -7.19 1.65 12.20
N ASN A 12 -6.79 1.15 11.02
CA ASN A 12 -5.58 0.33 10.91
C ASN A 12 -4.36 1.20 10.62
N ALA A 13 -3.25 0.84 11.23
CA ALA A 13 -1.97 1.49 10.94
C ALA A 13 -1.52 1.14 9.51
N PRO A 14 -0.79 2.04 8.82
CA PRO A 14 -0.30 1.77 7.48
C PRO A 14 0.49 0.47 7.37
N GLU A 15 1.21 0.10 8.41
CA GLU A 15 2.00 -1.13 8.44
C GLU A 15 1.14 -2.37 8.22
N ALA A 16 -0.02 -2.41 8.88
CA ALA A 16 -0.93 -3.55 8.73
C ALA A 16 -1.51 -3.62 7.32
N VAL A 17 -1.83 -2.48 6.74
CA VAL A 17 -2.37 -2.42 5.38
C VAL A 17 -1.32 -2.87 4.37
N VAL A 18 -0.08 -2.41 4.51
CA VAL A 18 1.02 -2.79 3.62
C VAL A 18 1.29 -4.29 3.74
N GLN A 19 1.31 -4.82 4.95
CA GLN A 19 1.53 -6.24 5.17
C GLN A 19 0.43 -7.08 4.51
N GLY A 20 -0.82 -6.69 4.70
CA GLY A 20 -1.95 -7.40 4.08
C GLY A 20 -1.89 -7.36 2.56
N ALA A 21 -1.54 -6.22 1.99
CA ALA A 21 -1.41 -6.07 0.55
C ALA A 21 -0.29 -6.97 -0.01
N ALA A 22 0.84 -7.04 0.70
CA ALA A 22 1.95 -7.89 0.27
C ALA A 22 1.55 -9.36 0.28
N GLU A 23 0.85 -9.80 1.32
CA GLU A 23 0.40 -11.19 1.44
C GLU A 23 -0.62 -11.55 0.37
N ILE A 24 -1.64 -10.73 0.19
CA ILE A 24 -2.70 -10.99 -0.78
C ILE A 24 -2.14 -11.04 -2.20
N GLY A 25 -1.26 -10.11 -2.53
CA GLY A 25 -0.67 -10.08 -3.86
C GLY A 25 0.14 -11.33 -4.16
N ARG A 26 0.92 -11.80 -3.19
CA ARG A 26 1.74 -13.00 -3.36
C ARG A 26 0.87 -14.25 -3.49
N GLU A 27 -0.17 -14.35 -2.67
CA GLU A 27 -1.01 -15.55 -2.62
C GLU A 27 -2.01 -15.60 -3.76
N GLN A 28 -2.58 -14.48 -4.14
CA GLN A 28 -3.69 -14.41 -5.07
C GLN A 28 -3.31 -13.89 -6.45
N GLY A 29 -2.09 -13.41 -6.62
CA GLY A 29 -1.66 -12.81 -7.89
C GLY A 29 -2.41 -11.53 -8.24
N ILE A 30 -2.86 -10.80 -7.24
CA ILE A 30 -3.63 -9.58 -7.43
C ILE A 30 -2.69 -8.38 -7.38
N GLY A 31 -2.84 -7.46 -8.33
CA GLY A 31 -2.15 -6.17 -8.27
C GLY A 31 -2.83 -5.27 -7.25
N VAL A 32 -2.05 -4.61 -6.43
CA VAL A 32 -2.56 -3.70 -5.39
C VAL A 32 -1.98 -2.32 -5.59
N THR A 33 -2.82 -1.30 -5.59
CA THR A 33 -2.38 0.09 -5.56
C THR A 33 -2.66 0.66 -4.18
N LEU A 34 -1.60 1.04 -3.48
CA LEU A 34 -1.71 1.69 -2.19
C LEU A 34 -1.75 3.20 -2.37
N VAL A 35 -2.74 3.83 -1.79
CA VAL A 35 -2.93 5.27 -1.89
C VAL A 35 -2.60 5.90 -0.54
N GLY A 36 -1.73 6.90 -0.54
CA GLY A 36 -1.36 7.58 0.69
C GLY A 36 -0.03 8.30 0.57
N ASP A 37 0.64 8.50 1.69
CA ASP A 37 1.96 9.15 1.70
C ASP A 37 3.01 8.19 1.16
N GLU A 38 3.55 8.51 -0.03
CA GLU A 38 4.49 7.62 -0.70
C GLU A 38 5.78 7.39 0.09
N ARG A 39 6.20 8.33 0.92
CA ARG A 39 7.41 8.16 1.73
C ARG A 39 7.20 7.14 2.83
N ILE A 40 6.06 7.22 3.49
CA ILE A 40 5.70 6.25 4.54
C ILE A 40 5.50 4.87 3.94
N ILE A 41 4.68 4.80 2.89
CA ILE A 41 4.38 3.52 2.23
C ILE A 41 5.63 2.91 1.63
N GLY A 42 6.45 3.71 0.96
CA GLY A 42 7.69 3.23 0.36
C GLY A 42 8.65 2.68 1.40
N SER A 43 8.77 3.34 2.54
CA SER A 43 9.61 2.88 3.64
C SER A 43 9.12 1.52 4.17
N LEU A 44 7.81 1.37 4.31
CA LEU A 44 7.22 0.12 4.78
C LEU A 44 7.41 -1.00 3.75
N LEU A 45 7.24 -0.69 2.46
CA LEU A 45 7.41 -1.67 1.39
C LEU A 45 8.85 -2.19 1.33
N SER A 46 9.82 -1.34 1.64
CA SER A 46 11.22 -1.75 1.60
C SER A 46 11.55 -2.83 2.62
N SER A 47 10.72 -3.00 3.64
CA SER A 47 10.87 -4.04 4.65
C SER A 47 10.27 -5.38 4.22
N HIS A 48 9.56 -5.40 3.10
CA HIS A 48 8.88 -6.60 2.61
C HIS A 48 9.52 -7.08 1.31
N ARG A 49 9.47 -8.39 1.09
CA ARG A 49 9.92 -9.00 -0.17
C ARG A 49 8.73 -9.32 -1.05
N GLY A 50 8.97 -9.39 -2.35
CA GLY A 50 7.94 -9.82 -3.30
C GLY A 50 6.83 -8.79 -3.44
N THR A 51 7.18 -7.51 -3.49
CA THR A 51 6.22 -6.43 -3.61
C THR A 51 6.09 -5.89 -5.04
N ASN A 52 6.49 -6.68 -6.02
CA ASN A 52 6.45 -6.24 -7.43
C ASN A 52 5.03 -5.96 -7.93
N HIS A 53 4.05 -6.56 -7.28
CA HIS A 53 2.63 -6.39 -7.61
C HIS A 53 2.01 -5.16 -6.96
N ILE A 54 2.77 -4.42 -6.16
CA ILE A 54 2.26 -3.27 -5.43
C ILE A 54 2.74 -1.98 -6.09
N ALA A 55 1.78 -1.12 -6.42
CA ALA A 55 2.04 0.23 -6.88
C ALA A 55 1.66 1.20 -5.76
N VAL A 56 2.30 2.36 -5.74
CA VAL A 56 2.01 3.42 -4.77
C VAL A 56 1.55 4.66 -5.51
N HIS A 57 0.42 5.18 -5.10
CA HIS A 57 -0.09 6.44 -5.61
C HIS A 57 -0.07 7.47 -4.49
N HIS A 58 0.75 8.50 -4.66
CA HIS A 58 0.87 9.54 -3.64
C HIS A 58 -0.37 10.42 -3.63
N LEU A 59 -0.95 10.57 -2.44
CA LEU A 59 -2.08 11.45 -2.23
C LEU A 59 -1.62 12.62 -1.37
N SER A 60 -1.58 13.80 -1.97
CA SER A 60 -1.26 15.03 -1.25
C SER A 60 -2.54 15.61 -0.69
N LEU A 61 -2.52 15.90 0.60
CA LEU A 61 -3.60 16.66 1.20
C LEU A 61 -3.21 18.13 1.11
N ILE A 62 -3.91 18.85 0.27
CA ILE A 62 -3.71 20.28 0.15
C ILE A 62 -4.73 20.96 1.04
N HIS A 63 -4.22 21.67 2.02
CA HIS A 63 -5.04 22.49 2.87
C HIS A 63 -5.07 23.90 2.32
N ILE A 64 -6.22 24.32 1.97
CA ILE A 64 -6.43 25.69 1.49
C ILE A 64 -7.06 26.48 2.62
#